data_ba738a5f7563fccb80caf852f9e2ee67
#
_entry.id   ba738a5f7563fccb80caf852f9e2ee67
#
_cell.length_a   1.000
_cell.length_b   1.000
_cell.length_c   1.000
_cell.angle_alpha   90.00
_cell.angle_beta   90.00
_cell.angle_gamma   90.00
#
_symmetry.space_group_name_H-M   'P 1'
#
loop_
_entity.id
_entity.type
_entity.pdbx_description
1 polymer ?
#
loop_
_entity_poly.entity_id
_entity_poly.type
_entity_poly.pdbx_seq_one_letter_code
_entity_poly.pdbx_strand_id
1 'polypeptide(L)'
;MNPVNPLRTAVITGSSSGIGLELTRQLLKDQWKIIALNRSAFPADDRVIQSALSSGQLRSIQANFTNYASLRSALDQIRSQTDSIDVLFNNAGGSTSTLQHSDQGRELHFELQTVVPYIIYRELYESLRQGRMKTVVNTSSTAFRMLKAFDLDTLERPASFKKLFGPYAASKLALSLWTAEAASKAMADGIRLLSVDPGGNNTLRSNKTSGLPFYIKPVMKLFFSHPSRGASLLHDAVLGSVKHDSGAFLVNNKAARLRFHEQGSTILQRVHEIYEQNYLNT
;
A
#
# COMPACT_ATOMS: atom_id res chain seq x y z
N MET A 1 13.72 37.28 -4.35
CA MET A 1 12.66 36.28 -4.04
C MET A 1 13.36 34.94 -3.88
N ASN A 2 13.34 34.36 -2.68
CA ASN A 2 13.84 33.00 -2.52
C ASN A 2 12.96 32.09 -3.39
N PRO A 3 13.54 31.19 -4.21
CA PRO A 3 12.75 30.23 -4.97
C PRO A 3 11.94 29.40 -3.98
N VAL A 4 10.61 29.52 -4.06
CA VAL A 4 9.71 28.66 -3.28
C VAL A 4 10.00 27.24 -3.75
N ASN A 5 10.69 26.47 -2.92
CA ASN A 5 10.98 25.07 -3.24
C ASN A 5 9.62 24.36 -3.37
N PRO A 6 9.28 23.80 -4.53
CA PRO A 6 7.95 23.21 -4.74
C PRO A 6 7.67 22.15 -3.68
N LEU A 7 6.44 22.12 -3.16
CA LEU A 7 6.03 21.14 -2.16
C LEU A 7 6.26 19.72 -2.68
N ARG A 8 6.71 18.83 -1.82
CA ARG A 8 6.83 17.41 -2.12
C ARG A 8 5.45 16.81 -2.34
N THR A 9 5.30 15.94 -3.32
CA THR A 9 4.02 15.29 -3.66
C THR A 9 4.04 13.83 -3.24
N ALA A 10 3.03 13.41 -2.47
CA ALA A 10 2.78 12.01 -2.13
C ALA A 10 1.45 11.53 -2.71
N VAL A 11 1.45 10.32 -3.27
CA VAL A 11 0.23 9.56 -3.57
C VAL A 11 0.03 8.53 -2.48
N ILE A 12 -1.17 8.46 -1.89
CA ILE A 12 -1.49 7.54 -0.80
C ILE A 12 -2.76 6.77 -1.15
N THR A 13 -2.69 5.44 -1.20
CA THR A 13 -3.87 4.61 -1.34
C THR A 13 -4.45 4.22 0.02
N GLY A 14 -5.80 4.24 0.15
CA GLY A 14 -6.47 3.87 1.40
C GLY A 14 -6.23 4.85 2.55
N SER A 15 -6.20 6.14 2.25
CA SER A 15 -5.90 7.21 3.20
C SER A 15 -7.11 7.74 3.98
N SER A 16 -8.34 7.25 3.71
CA SER A 16 -9.56 7.75 4.39
C SER A 16 -9.80 7.18 5.79
N SER A 17 -8.93 6.29 6.28
CA SER A 17 -9.08 5.70 7.63
C SER A 17 -7.81 4.99 8.09
N GLY A 18 -7.75 4.68 9.39
CA GLY A 18 -6.68 3.87 10.00
C GLY A 18 -5.28 4.45 9.75
N ILE A 19 -4.32 3.59 9.40
CA ILE A 19 -2.92 3.97 9.18
C ILE A 19 -2.80 5.02 8.08
N GLY A 20 -3.52 4.85 6.96
CA GLY A 20 -3.45 5.80 5.84
C GLY A 20 -3.95 7.20 6.21
N LEU A 21 -4.98 7.31 7.06
CA LEU A 21 -5.48 8.61 7.54
C LEU A 21 -4.45 9.28 8.45
N GLU A 22 -3.85 8.55 9.36
CA GLU A 22 -2.81 9.09 10.24
C GLU A 22 -1.55 9.51 9.45
N LEU A 23 -1.14 8.71 8.44
CA LEU A 23 -0.05 9.06 7.54
C LEU A 23 -0.37 10.35 6.76
N THR A 24 -1.60 10.48 6.27
CA THR A 24 -2.06 11.70 5.59
C THR A 24 -1.93 12.91 6.52
N ARG A 25 -2.40 12.81 7.78
CA ARG A 25 -2.26 13.90 8.77
C ARG A 25 -0.81 14.27 9.04
N GLN A 26 0.09 13.28 9.17
CA GLN A 26 1.52 13.52 9.38
C GLN A 26 2.15 14.27 8.20
N LEU A 27 1.92 13.79 6.98
CA LEU A 27 2.48 14.42 5.78
C LEU A 27 1.90 15.82 5.51
N LEU A 28 0.61 16.06 5.82
CA LEU A 28 0.02 17.41 5.75
C LEU A 28 0.70 18.38 6.72
N LYS A 29 1.00 17.93 7.96
CA LYS A 29 1.76 18.70 8.93
C LYS A 29 3.17 19.02 8.45
N ASP A 30 3.79 18.11 7.71
CA ASP A 30 5.12 18.28 7.10
C ASP A 30 5.08 19.04 5.77
N GLN A 31 3.95 19.71 5.48
CA GLN A 31 3.74 20.56 4.30
C GLN A 31 3.87 19.80 2.96
N TRP A 32 3.41 18.54 2.90
CA TRP A 32 3.31 17.81 1.65
C TRP A 32 2.02 18.14 0.90
N LYS A 33 2.09 18.11 -0.42
CA LYS A 33 0.92 17.99 -1.29
C LYS A 33 0.54 16.52 -1.39
N ILE A 34 -0.73 16.20 -1.18
CA ILE A 34 -1.18 14.81 -1.13
C ILE A 34 -2.27 14.57 -2.17
N ILE A 35 -2.11 13.49 -2.92
CA ILE A 35 -3.14 12.91 -3.78
C ILE A 35 -3.59 11.60 -3.13
N ALA A 36 -4.79 11.59 -2.61
CA ALA A 36 -5.39 10.47 -1.90
C ALA A 36 -6.24 9.63 -2.87
N LEU A 37 -5.92 8.35 -3.00
CA LEU A 37 -6.69 7.41 -3.80
C LEU A 37 -7.46 6.47 -2.88
N ASN A 38 -8.79 6.64 -2.80
CA ASN A 38 -9.64 6.01 -1.79
C ASN A 38 -10.89 5.39 -2.40
N ARG A 39 -11.41 4.34 -1.75
CA ARG A 39 -12.75 3.82 -2.04
C ARG A 39 -13.86 4.67 -1.40
N SER A 40 -13.60 5.25 -0.25
CA SER A 40 -14.58 6.00 0.55
C SER A 40 -14.07 7.42 0.79
N ALA A 41 -14.97 8.37 0.95
CA ALA A 41 -14.64 9.74 1.35
C ALA A 41 -13.92 9.79 2.70
N PHE A 42 -13.23 10.88 2.96
CA PHE A 42 -12.65 11.20 4.26
C PHE A 42 -13.75 11.52 5.30
N PRO A 43 -13.45 11.37 6.61
CA PRO A 43 -14.36 11.81 7.68
C PRO A 43 -14.69 13.32 7.53
N ALA A 44 -15.98 13.63 7.58
CA ALA A 44 -16.44 15.02 7.42
C ALA A 44 -16.16 15.90 8.65
N ASP A 45 -15.98 15.29 9.81
CA ASP A 45 -15.68 15.92 11.09
C ASP A 45 -14.19 16.16 11.36
N ASP A 46 -13.32 15.70 10.46
CA ASP A 46 -11.86 15.87 10.57
C ASP A 46 -11.43 17.26 10.06
N ARG A 47 -11.26 18.20 10.96
CA ARG A 47 -10.92 19.60 10.63
C ARG A 47 -9.61 19.75 9.85
N VAL A 48 -8.60 18.94 10.16
CA VAL A 48 -7.29 18.98 9.46
C VAL A 48 -7.46 18.54 8.01
N ILE A 49 -8.17 17.46 7.80
CA ILE A 49 -8.45 16.94 6.45
C ILE A 49 -9.34 17.90 5.67
N GLN A 50 -10.41 18.43 6.26
CA GLN A 50 -11.31 19.35 5.58
C GLN A 50 -10.61 20.67 5.18
N SER A 51 -9.76 21.20 6.05
CA SER A 51 -8.93 22.38 5.73
C SER A 51 -7.96 22.10 4.57
N ALA A 52 -7.31 20.94 4.57
CA ALA A 52 -6.38 20.54 3.51
C ALA A 52 -7.08 20.30 2.16
N LEU A 53 -8.30 19.75 2.17
CA LEU A 53 -9.14 19.63 0.98
C LEU A 53 -9.54 21.01 0.43
N SER A 54 -9.96 21.93 1.30
CA SER A 54 -10.37 23.28 0.91
C SER A 54 -9.21 24.12 0.37
N SER A 55 -8.01 23.95 0.91
CA SER A 55 -6.80 24.67 0.44
C SER A 55 -6.18 24.04 -0.82
N GLY A 56 -6.61 22.85 -1.23
CA GLY A 56 -6.01 22.09 -2.33
C GLY A 56 -4.67 21.43 -1.99
N GLN A 57 -4.23 21.46 -0.72
CA GLN A 57 -3.05 20.70 -0.25
C GLN A 57 -3.32 19.20 -0.29
N LEU A 58 -4.56 18.77 -0.05
CA LEU A 58 -5.04 17.40 -0.20
C LEU A 58 -6.06 17.34 -1.34
N ARG A 59 -5.86 16.42 -2.27
CA ARG A 59 -6.84 16.06 -3.29
C ARG A 59 -7.30 14.63 -3.08
N SER A 60 -8.59 14.37 -3.20
CA SER A 60 -9.17 13.04 -3.03
C SER A 60 -9.77 12.55 -4.34
N ILE A 61 -9.27 11.42 -4.83
CA ILE A 61 -9.79 10.71 -6.00
C ILE A 61 -10.43 9.42 -5.51
N GLN A 62 -11.68 9.19 -5.90
CA GLN A 62 -12.40 7.97 -5.52
C GLN A 62 -12.25 6.89 -6.58
N ALA A 63 -11.89 5.67 -6.16
CA ALA A 63 -11.80 4.51 -7.03
C ALA A 63 -12.15 3.19 -6.33
N ASN A 64 -12.79 2.30 -7.07
CA ASN A 64 -12.85 0.88 -6.71
C ASN A 64 -11.62 0.18 -7.31
N PHE A 65 -10.68 -0.22 -6.47
CA PHE A 65 -9.40 -0.79 -6.92
C PHE A 65 -9.51 -2.16 -7.56
N THR A 66 -10.58 -2.90 -7.28
CA THR A 66 -10.83 -4.20 -7.90
C THR A 66 -11.60 -4.10 -9.22
N ASN A 67 -12.03 -2.91 -9.59
CA ASN A 67 -12.58 -2.60 -10.90
C ASN A 67 -11.52 -1.84 -11.73
N TYR A 68 -10.98 -2.47 -12.74
CA TYR A 68 -9.84 -1.92 -13.51
C TYR A 68 -10.18 -0.65 -14.28
N ALA A 69 -11.40 -0.53 -14.81
CA ALA A 69 -11.82 0.71 -15.47
C ALA A 69 -11.88 1.89 -14.47
N SER A 70 -12.40 1.65 -13.25
CA SER A 70 -12.40 2.64 -12.18
C SER A 70 -10.98 3.00 -11.74
N LEU A 71 -10.09 2.02 -11.60
CA LEU A 71 -8.69 2.23 -11.25
C LEU A 71 -7.97 3.04 -12.33
N ARG A 72 -8.13 2.70 -13.60
CA ARG A 72 -7.54 3.40 -14.75
C ARG A 72 -7.96 4.86 -14.78
N SER A 73 -9.27 5.12 -14.72
CA SER A 73 -9.79 6.50 -14.69
C SER A 73 -9.20 7.34 -13.56
N ALA A 74 -9.01 6.73 -12.37
CA ALA A 74 -8.41 7.42 -11.25
C ALA A 74 -6.90 7.68 -11.45
N LEU A 75 -6.16 6.75 -12.04
CA LEU A 75 -4.74 6.91 -12.36
C LEU A 75 -4.53 7.95 -13.47
N ASP A 76 -5.41 8.01 -14.48
CA ASP A 76 -5.42 9.07 -15.49
C ASP A 76 -5.62 10.46 -14.84
N GLN A 77 -6.55 10.57 -13.89
CA GLN A 77 -6.74 11.81 -13.14
C GLN A 77 -5.48 12.19 -12.34
N ILE A 78 -4.73 11.24 -11.76
CA ILE A 78 -3.46 11.53 -11.08
C ILE A 78 -2.45 12.08 -12.09
N ARG A 79 -2.25 11.40 -13.21
CA ARG A 79 -1.31 11.80 -14.27
C ARG A 79 -1.63 13.18 -14.87
N SER A 80 -2.91 13.53 -15.01
CA SER A 80 -3.31 14.86 -15.47
C SER A 80 -3.09 15.98 -14.46
N GLN A 81 -2.89 15.65 -13.18
CA GLN A 81 -2.75 16.64 -12.09
C GLN A 81 -1.32 16.88 -11.64
N THR A 82 -0.39 15.97 -11.94
CA THR A 82 1.01 16.10 -11.54
C THR A 82 1.94 15.29 -12.44
N ASP A 83 3.01 15.94 -12.87
CA ASP A 83 4.07 15.31 -13.65
C ASP A 83 5.10 14.60 -12.76
N SER A 84 5.14 14.93 -11.46
CA SER A 84 6.12 14.37 -10.54
C SER A 84 5.49 13.90 -9.23
N ILE A 85 5.90 12.70 -8.79
CA ILE A 85 5.51 12.09 -7.52
C ILE A 85 6.77 11.74 -6.75
N ASP A 86 6.94 12.35 -5.58
CA ASP A 86 8.10 12.08 -4.73
C ASP A 86 7.98 10.72 -4.04
N VAL A 87 6.78 10.38 -3.56
CA VAL A 87 6.52 9.12 -2.85
C VAL A 87 5.15 8.54 -3.20
N LEU A 88 5.11 7.24 -3.48
CA LEU A 88 3.89 6.44 -3.57
C LEU A 88 3.78 5.55 -2.33
N PHE A 89 2.71 5.70 -1.55
CA PHE A 89 2.35 4.80 -0.46
C PHE A 89 1.20 3.88 -0.89
N ASN A 90 1.50 2.65 -1.22
CA ASN A 90 0.55 1.58 -1.43
C ASN A 90 0.11 1.03 -0.06
N ASN A 91 -0.88 1.68 0.55
CA ASN A 91 -1.34 1.34 1.89
C ASN A 91 -2.73 0.69 1.90
N ALA A 92 -3.51 0.85 0.84
CA ALA A 92 -4.84 0.24 0.76
C ALA A 92 -4.80 -1.27 1.02
N GLY A 93 -5.68 -1.74 1.89
CA GLY A 93 -5.76 -3.15 2.23
C GLY A 93 -6.52 -3.40 3.53
N GLY A 94 -6.49 -4.64 3.97
CA GLY A 94 -7.13 -5.12 5.18
C GLY A 94 -7.44 -6.61 5.08
N SER A 95 -7.85 -7.24 6.17
CA SER A 95 -8.28 -8.64 6.18
C SER A 95 -9.81 -8.73 6.12
N THR A 96 -10.34 -9.64 5.29
CA THR A 96 -11.77 -9.95 5.21
C THR A 96 -12.16 -11.02 6.23
N SER A 97 -13.45 -11.16 6.47
CA SER A 97 -13.98 -12.17 7.39
C SER A 97 -14.22 -13.53 6.72
N THR A 98 -14.33 -13.53 5.40
CA THR A 98 -14.63 -14.69 4.54
C THR A 98 -13.80 -14.62 3.28
N LEU A 99 -13.68 -15.74 2.57
CA LEU A 99 -13.12 -15.79 1.23
C LEU A 99 -13.99 -14.92 0.30
N GLN A 100 -13.33 -14.03 -0.42
CA GLN A 100 -13.97 -13.15 -1.40
C GLN A 100 -13.11 -13.11 -2.66
N HIS A 101 -13.73 -12.82 -3.79
CA HIS A 101 -13.06 -12.67 -5.07
C HIS A 101 -13.27 -11.26 -5.61
N SER A 102 -12.32 -10.79 -6.39
CA SER A 102 -12.41 -9.54 -7.14
C SER A 102 -13.29 -9.70 -8.38
N ASP A 103 -13.59 -8.59 -9.05
CA ASP A 103 -14.29 -8.60 -10.35
C ASP A 103 -13.51 -9.39 -11.42
N GLN A 104 -12.21 -9.62 -11.19
CA GLN A 104 -11.32 -10.41 -12.07
C GLN A 104 -11.33 -11.91 -11.72
N GLY A 105 -12.14 -12.35 -10.75
CA GLY A 105 -12.23 -13.74 -10.32
C GLY A 105 -11.06 -14.24 -9.45
N ARG A 106 -10.12 -13.36 -9.09
CA ARG A 106 -9.00 -13.70 -8.20
C ARG A 106 -9.34 -13.45 -6.73
N GLU A 107 -8.65 -14.13 -5.83
CA GLU A 107 -8.78 -13.92 -4.39
C GLU A 107 -8.56 -12.44 -4.03
N LEU A 108 -9.45 -11.88 -3.22
CA LEU A 108 -9.53 -10.43 -3.00
C LEU A 108 -8.29 -9.82 -2.35
N HIS A 109 -7.63 -10.53 -1.40
CA HIS A 109 -6.40 -9.99 -0.80
C HIS A 109 -5.25 -10.01 -1.79
N PHE A 110 -5.11 -11.06 -2.60
CA PHE A 110 -4.10 -11.11 -3.65
C PHE A 110 -4.31 -9.99 -4.66
N GLU A 111 -5.53 -9.82 -5.16
CA GLU A 111 -5.85 -8.73 -6.08
C GLU A 111 -5.53 -7.37 -5.48
N LEU A 112 -6.13 -7.05 -4.34
CA LEU A 112 -6.07 -5.71 -3.75
C LEU A 112 -4.71 -5.35 -3.16
N GLN A 113 -3.98 -6.33 -2.60
CA GLN A 113 -2.79 -6.07 -1.80
C GLN A 113 -1.48 -6.53 -2.46
N THR A 114 -1.56 -7.17 -3.64
CA THR A 114 -0.38 -7.62 -4.39
C THR A 114 -0.40 -7.10 -5.83
N VAL A 115 -1.48 -7.37 -6.57
CA VAL A 115 -1.62 -7.01 -7.98
C VAL A 115 -1.84 -5.51 -8.15
N VAL A 116 -2.83 -4.94 -7.47
CA VAL A 116 -3.16 -3.50 -7.56
C VAL A 116 -1.98 -2.60 -7.20
N PRO A 117 -1.21 -2.82 -6.14
CA PRO A 117 0.02 -2.07 -5.87
C PRO A 117 1.03 -2.11 -7.02
N TYR A 118 1.17 -3.25 -7.70
CA TYR A 118 2.03 -3.37 -8.88
C TYR A 118 1.49 -2.54 -10.05
N ILE A 119 0.19 -2.63 -10.34
CA ILE A 119 -0.47 -1.82 -11.38
C ILE A 119 -0.24 -0.33 -11.11
N ILE A 120 -0.52 0.16 -9.91
CA ILE A 120 -0.36 1.58 -9.55
C ILE A 120 1.11 2.01 -9.71
N TYR A 121 2.06 1.20 -9.27
CA TYR A 121 3.49 1.45 -9.46
C TYR A 121 3.84 1.58 -10.95
N ARG A 122 3.36 0.68 -11.80
CA ARG A 122 3.65 0.69 -13.24
C ARG A 122 3.02 1.89 -13.94
N GLU A 123 1.77 2.22 -13.62
CA GLU A 123 1.05 3.34 -14.20
C GLU A 123 1.59 4.72 -13.79
N LEU A 124 2.15 4.83 -12.59
CA LEU A 124 2.73 6.06 -12.08
C LEU A 124 4.27 6.09 -12.21
N TYR A 125 4.85 5.12 -12.94
CA TYR A 125 6.30 4.95 -13.04
C TYR A 125 7.01 6.21 -13.53
N GLU A 126 6.52 6.83 -14.61
CA GLU A 126 7.14 8.02 -15.17
C GLU A 126 7.05 9.23 -14.22
N SER A 127 5.90 9.42 -13.57
CA SER A 127 5.76 10.48 -12.56
C SER A 127 6.67 10.25 -11.35
N LEU A 128 6.87 9.01 -10.93
CA LEU A 128 7.84 8.65 -9.88
C LEU A 128 9.28 8.93 -10.32
N ARG A 129 9.63 8.64 -11.57
CA ARG A 129 10.96 8.90 -12.14
C ARG A 129 11.29 10.38 -12.18
N GLN A 130 10.28 11.26 -12.31
CA GLN A 130 10.43 12.71 -12.25
C GLN A 130 10.44 13.27 -10.82
N GLY A 131 10.03 12.49 -9.82
CA GLY A 131 10.05 12.89 -8.41
C GLY A 131 11.49 13.07 -7.88
N ARG A 132 11.63 13.84 -6.79
CA ARG A 132 12.93 14.07 -6.14
C ARG A 132 13.34 12.91 -5.22
N MET A 133 12.36 12.25 -4.59
CA MET A 133 12.62 11.16 -3.64
C MET A 133 12.46 9.78 -4.27
N LYS A 134 11.69 9.68 -5.35
CA LYS A 134 11.53 8.48 -6.19
C LYS A 134 11.33 7.20 -5.35
N THR A 135 10.42 7.24 -4.38
CA THR A 135 10.27 6.14 -3.44
C THR A 135 8.87 5.54 -3.48
N VAL A 136 8.79 4.23 -3.51
CA VAL A 136 7.54 3.47 -3.35
C VAL A 136 7.60 2.70 -2.04
N VAL A 137 6.57 2.86 -1.21
CA VAL A 137 6.40 2.15 0.06
C VAL A 137 5.16 1.26 -0.03
N ASN A 138 5.37 -0.03 0.00
CA ASN A 138 4.31 -1.04 0.01
C ASN A 138 4.03 -1.47 1.46
N THR A 139 2.82 -1.25 1.95
CA THR A 139 2.41 -1.66 3.30
C THR A 139 2.24 -3.18 3.37
N SER A 140 3.18 -3.83 4.01
CA SER A 140 3.26 -5.27 4.20
C SER A 140 2.73 -5.71 5.58
N SER A 141 3.14 -6.88 6.06
CA SER A 141 2.80 -7.41 7.38
C SER A 141 3.71 -8.56 7.77
N THR A 142 4.05 -8.66 9.04
CA THR A 142 4.73 -9.86 9.60
C THR A 142 3.81 -11.07 9.76
N ALA A 143 2.50 -10.97 9.50
CA ALA A 143 1.56 -12.09 9.55
C ALA A 143 2.02 -13.28 8.68
N PHE A 144 2.72 -13.03 7.58
CA PHE A 144 3.24 -14.08 6.71
C PHE A 144 4.34 -14.95 7.34
N ARG A 145 4.95 -14.54 8.46
CA ARG A 145 5.91 -15.38 9.19
C ARG A 145 5.29 -16.67 9.72
N MET A 146 3.96 -16.69 9.86
CA MET A 146 3.20 -17.86 10.29
C MET A 146 2.88 -18.87 9.16
N LEU A 147 3.17 -18.51 7.91
CA LEU A 147 2.98 -19.43 6.77
C LEU A 147 3.97 -20.58 6.85
N LYS A 148 3.47 -21.82 6.72
CA LYS A 148 4.31 -23.02 6.65
C LYS A 148 4.80 -23.33 5.24
N ALA A 149 3.96 -23.02 4.25
CA ALA A 149 4.22 -23.14 2.82
C ALA A 149 3.72 -21.90 2.09
N PHE A 150 4.24 -21.67 0.91
CA PHE A 150 3.84 -20.59 0.04
C PHE A 150 3.89 -21.10 -1.40
N ASP A 151 2.78 -20.94 -2.10
CA ASP A 151 2.60 -21.45 -3.45
C ASP A 151 1.76 -20.45 -4.26
N LEU A 152 2.22 -20.14 -5.48
CA LEU A 152 1.59 -19.20 -6.39
C LEU A 152 0.18 -19.65 -6.80
N ASP A 153 -0.02 -20.95 -7.07
CA ASP A 153 -1.31 -21.46 -7.55
C ASP A 153 -2.42 -21.25 -6.51
N THR A 154 -2.05 -21.29 -5.23
CA THR A 154 -3.00 -21.04 -4.12
C THR A 154 -3.24 -19.58 -3.81
N LEU A 155 -2.46 -18.64 -4.36
CA LEU A 155 -2.68 -17.20 -4.15
C LEU A 155 -3.95 -16.71 -4.82
N GLU A 156 -4.17 -17.08 -6.08
CA GLU A 156 -5.30 -16.61 -6.87
C GLU A 156 -6.60 -17.31 -6.52
N ARG A 157 -6.52 -18.62 -6.20
CA ARG A 157 -7.68 -19.49 -5.94
C ARG A 157 -7.41 -20.41 -4.76
N PRO A 158 -7.36 -19.89 -3.53
CA PRO A 158 -7.08 -20.72 -2.37
C PRO A 158 -8.19 -21.74 -2.12
N ALA A 159 -7.81 -22.99 -1.88
CA ALA A 159 -8.75 -24.06 -1.52
C ALA A 159 -9.36 -23.92 -0.12
N SER A 160 -8.74 -23.09 0.74
CA SER A 160 -9.21 -22.85 2.11
C SER A 160 -9.01 -21.40 2.53
N PHE A 161 -9.80 -20.96 3.48
CA PHE A 161 -9.72 -19.60 4.04
C PHE A 161 -9.42 -19.65 5.54
N LYS A 162 -8.33 -18.99 5.93
CA LYS A 162 -7.98 -18.76 7.33
C LYS A 162 -7.78 -17.27 7.55
N LYS A 163 -8.63 -16.68 8.40
CA LYS A 163 -8.56 -15.25 8.71
C LYS A 163 -7.14 -14.85 9.12
N LEU A 164 -6.64 -13.75 8.59
CA LEU A 164 -5.33 -13.15 8.86
C LEU A 164 -4.12 -14.04 8.46
N PHE A 165 -4.17 -15.35 8.68
CA PHE A 165 -3.04 -16.28 8.51
C PHE A 165 -3.13 -17.17 7.27
N GLY A 166 -4.08 -16.92 6.39
CA GLY A 166 -4.26 -17.58 5.10
C GLY A 166 -3.99 -16.60 3.93
N PRO A 167 -4.97 -16.39 3.06
CA PRO A 167 -4.81 -15.54 1.85
C PRO A 167 -4.28 -14.13 2.15
N TYR A 168 -4.70 -13.50 3.23
CA TYR A 168 -4.15 -12.21 3.66
C TYR A 168 -2.63 -12.27 3.88
N ALA A 169 -2.16 -13.24 4.66
CA ALA A 169 -0.73 -13.38 4.94
C ALA A 169 0.06 -13.72 3.66
N ALA A 170 -0.48 -14.60 2.82
CA ALA A 170 0.14 -14.98 1.55
C ALA A 170 0.24 -13.78 0.60
N SER A 171 -0.81 -12.95 0.50
CA SER A 171 -0.79 -11.74 -0.34
C SER A 171 0.25 -10.72 0.14
N LYS A 172 0.41 -10.54 1.47
CA LYS A 172 1.43 -9.64 2.02
C LYS A 172 2.87 -10.15 1.80
N LEU A 173 3.06 -11.46 1.79
CA LEU A 173 4.34 -12.05 1.40
C LEU A 173 4.61 -11.82 -0.10
N ALA A 174 3.65 -12.12 -0.97
CA ALA A 174 3.77 -11.91 -2.41
C ALA A 174 4.07 -10.44 -2.75
N LEU A 175 3.41 -9.48 -2.09
CA LEU A 175 3.72 -8.06 -2.18
C LEU A 175 5.21 -7.77 -1.87
N SER A 176 5.72 -8.31 -0.77
CA SER A 176 7.10 -8.07 -0.35
C SER A 176 8.11 -8.77 -1.28
N LEU A 177 7.76 -9.94 -1.81
CA LEU A 177 8.62 -10.69 -2.73
C LEU A 177 8.78 -9.95 -4.06
N TRP A 178 7.70 -9.52 -4.71
CA TRP A 178 7.85 -8.76 -5.96
C TRP A 178 8.50 -7.39 -5.73
N THR A 179 8.28 -6.77 -4.56
CA THR A 179 8.94 -5.51 -4.20
C THR A 179 10.46 -5.68 -4.16
N ALA A 180 10.93 -6.75 -3.54
CA ALA A 180 12.36 -7.07 -3.45
C ALA A 180 12.95 -7.41 -4.82
N GLU A 181 12.26 -8.22 -5.60
CA GLU A 181 12.72 -8.67 -6.92
C GLU A 181 12.79 -7.55 -7.94
N ALA A 182 11.78 -6.66 -7.98
CA ALA A 182 11.74 -5.52 -8.89
C ALA A 182 12.74 -4.42 -8.53
N ALA A 183 13.34 -4.46 -7.34
CA ALA A 183 14.12 -3.36 -6.78
C ALA A 183 15.36 -3.01 -7.60
N SER A 184 16.10 -3.99 -8.10
CA SER A 184 17.32 -3.75 -8.90
C SER A 184 16.99 -3.01 -10.18
N LYS A 185 15.93 -3.43 -10.89
CA LYS A 185 15.49 -2.78 -12.13
C LYS A 185 14.96 -1.36 -11.87
N ALA A 186 14.20 -1.16 -10.80
CA ALA A 186 13.69 0.15 -10.42
C ALA A 186 14.79 1.13 -10.05
N MET A 187 15.85 0.66 -9.39
CA MET A 187 17.04 1.46 -9.03
C MET A 187 17.84 1.94 -10.21
N ALA A 188 17.80 1.28 -11.36
CA ALA A 188 18.42 1.77 -12.58
C ALA A 188 17.85 3.14 -13.01
N ASP A 189 16.58 3.40 -12.70
CA ASP A 189 15.91 4.70 -12.89
C ASP A 189 15.88 5.56 -11.61
N GLY A 190 16.59 5.14 -10.58
CA GLY A 190 16.67 5.81 -9.28
C GLY A 190 15.44 5.63 -8.39
N ILE A 191 14.50 4.74 -8.75
CA ILE A 191 13.29 4.48 -7.96
C ILE A 191 13.59 3.44 -6.88
N ARG A 192 13.42 3.83 -5.63
CA ARG A 192 13.58 2.95 -4.46
C ARG A 192 12.26 2.27 -4.10
N LEU A 193 12.26 0.96 -4.01
CA LEU A 193 11.10 0.17 -3.59
C LEU A 193 11.32 -0.38 -2.17
N LEU A 194 10.34 -0.21 -1.29
CA LEU A 194 10.37 -0.72 0.08
C LEU A 194 9.08 -1.44 0.42
N SER A 195 9.15 -2.50 1.20
CA SER A 195 7.99 -3.09 1.86
C SER A 195 8.10 -2.93 3.39
N VAL A 196 7.04 -2.45 4.04
CA VAL A 196 7.08 -2.05 5.45
C VAL A 196 5.96 -2.71 6.22
N ASP A 197 6.31 -3.41 7.31
CA ASP A 197 5.33 -3.85 8.29
C ASP A 197 4.98 -2.69 9.23
N PRO A 198 3.73 -2.20 9.24
CA PRO A 198 3.30 -1.13 10.13
C PRO A 198 3.11 -1.60 11.57
N GLY A 199 3.37 -2.88 11.86
CA GLY A 199 3.12 -3.51 13.15
C GLY A 199 1.63 -3.79 13.41
N GLY A 200 1.33 -4.31 14.59
CA GLY A 200 -0.04 -4.51 15.04
C GLY A 200 -0.72 -3.19 15.40
N ASN A 201 -1.65 -2.73 14.58
CA ASN A 201 -2.40 -1.49 14.80
C ASN A 201 -3.89 -1.77 15.05
N ASN A 202 -4.48 -1.04 15.97
CA ASN A 202 -5.92 -1.12 16.23
C ASN A 202 -6.68 -0.30 15.17
N THR A 203 -6.98 -0.94 14.05
CA THR A 203 -7.74 -0.35 12.93
C THR A 203 -9.20 -0.77 12.93
N LEU A 204 -9.72 -1.26 14.07
CA LEU A 204 -11.13 -1.67 14.19
C LEU A 204 -12.04 -0.46 14.00
N ARG A 205 -12.97 -0.58 13.06
CA ARG A 205 -14.07 0.37 12.87
C ARG A 205 -15.30 -0.14 13.63
N SER A 206 -15.98 0.75 14.35
CA SER A 206 -17.15 0.39 15.18
C SER A 206 -18.28 -0.31 14.42
N ASN A 207 -18.39 -0.08 13.10
CA ASN A 207 -19.54 -0.54 12.29
C ASN A 207 -19.19 -1.50 11.16
N LYS A 208 -18.00 -2.16 11.15
CA LYS A 208 -17.65 -3.15 10.12
C LYS A 208 -17.21 -4.47 10.73
N THR A 209 -17.69 -5.58 10.15
CA THR A 209 -17.19 -6.92 10.45
C THR A 209 -15.71 -6.99 10.11
N SER A 210 -14.86 -7.13 11.13
CA SER A 210 -13.42 -7.27 10.94
C SER A 210 -13.08 -8.69 10.49
N GLY A 211 -12.15 -8.83 9.55
CA GLY A 211 -11.56 -10.11 9.14
C GLY A 211 -10.67 -10.74 10.22
N LEU A 212 -10.77 -10.30 11.46
CA LEU A 212 -9.98 -10.80 12.58
C LEU A 212 -10.72 -11.92 13.32
N PRO A 213 -10.01 -12.96 13.79
CA PRO A 213 -10.57 -13.94 14.72
C PRO A 213 -11.15 -13.27 15.96
N PHE A 214 -12.27 -13.80 16.48
CA PHE A 214 -12.99 -13.17 17.60
C PHE A 214 -12.12 -13.04 18.89
N TYR A 215 -11.20 -13.98 19.11
CA TYR A 215 -10.29 -13.98 20.25
C TYR A 215 -9.16 -12.94 20.14
N ILE A 216 -8.91 -12.43 18.95
CA ILE A 216 -7.91 -11.36 18.74
C ILE A 216 -8.48 -9.98 19.08
N LYS A 217 -9.81 -9.77 18.96
CA LYS A 217 -10.42 -8.45 19.22
C LYS A 217 -10.14 -7.87 20.62
N PRO A 218 -10.31 -8.63 21.74
CA PRO A 218 -9.95 -8.09 23.06
C PRO A 218 -8.45 -7.86 23.20
N VAL A 219 -7.61 -8.73 22.63
CA VAL A 219 -6.16 -8.57 22.63
C VAL A 219 -5.74 -7.31 21.87
N MET A 220 -6.41 -7.01 20.75
CA MET A 220 -6.14 -5.77 20.00
C MET A 220 -6.42 -4.50 20.79
N LYS A 221 -7.49 -4.48 21.58
CA LYS A 221 -7.80 -3.31 22.42
C LYS A 221 -6.72 -3.03 23.47
N LEU A 222 -6.05 -4.09 23.96
CA LEU A 222 -5.07 -3.99 25.05
C LEU A 222 -3.63 -3.87 24.55
N PHE A 223 -3.29 -4.49 23.41
CA PHE A 223 -1.89 -4.66 22.98
C PHE A 223 -1.57 -4.07 21.60
N PHE A 224 -2.57 -3.68 20.80
CA PHE A 224 -2.31 -3.10 19.50
C PHE A 224 -2.22 -1.58 19.62
N SER A 225 -1.17 -1.04 19.03
CA SER A 225 -0.90 0.39 19.05
C SER A 225 -1.96 1.18 18.28
N HIS A 226 -2.07 2.47 18.58
CA HIS A 226 -2.85 3.40 17.77
C HIS A 226 -2.33 3.42 16.32
N PRO A 227 -3.17 3.61 15.30
CA PRO A 227 -2.78 3.66 13.89
C PRO A 227 -1.66 4.66 13.57
N SER A 228 -1.49 5.69 14.38
CA SER A 228 -0.40 6.68 14.26
C SER A 228 0.99 6.05 14.34
N ARG A 229 1.18 4.97 15.12
CA ARG A 229 2.46 4.25 15.17
C ARG A 229 2.78 3.59 13.83
N GLY A 230 1.81 2.93 13.23
CA GLY A 230 1.98 2.34 11.89
C GLY A 230 2.25 3.40 10.83
N ALA A 231 1.56 4.54 10.92
CA ALA A 231 1.80 5.70 10.06
C ALA A 231 3.23 6.23 10.21
N SER A 232 3.73 6.35 11.46
CA SER A 232 5.12 6.79 11.69
C SER A 232 6.14 5.81 11.11
N LEU A 233 5.89 4.49 11.17
CA LEU A 233 6.80 3.51 10.54
C LEU A 233 6.84 3.65 9.00
N LEU A 234 5.71 3.92 8.35
CA LEU A 234 5.67 4.21 6.91
C LEU A 234 6.36 5.53 6.57
N HIS A 235 6.13 6.56 7.37
CA HIS A 235 6.75 7.88 7.25
C HIS A 235 8.27 7.80 7.41
N ASP A 236 8.75 7.13 8.47
CA ASP A 236 10.17 7.00 8.80
C ASP A 236 10.94 6.15 7.76
N ALA A 237 10.28 5.21 7.09
CA ALA A 237 10.88 4.45 6.01
C ALA A 237 11.34 5.36 4.85
N VAL A 238 10.72 6.54 4.71
CA VAL A 238 11.04 7.53 3.68
C VAL A 238 11.85 8.70 4.23
N LEU A 239 11.42 9.26 5.36
CA LEU A 239 11.90 10.53 5.92
C LEU A 239 12.79 10.34 7.15
N GLY A 240 12.86 9.13 7.70
CA GLY A 240 13.72 8.83 8.84
C GLY A 240 15.21 9.00 8.55
N SER A 241 16.01 9.07 9.60
CA SER A 241 17.47 9.23 9.53
C SER A 241 18.17 8.00 8.95
N VAL A 242 17.61 6.82 9.12
CA VAL A 242 18.17 5.56 8.60
C VAL A 242 17.71 5.38 7.14
N LYS A 243 18.67 5.26 6.22
CA LYS A 243 18.39 4.92 4.84
C LYS A 243 18.46 3.40 4.66
N HIS A 244 17.48 2.86 3.95
CA HIS A 244 17.40 1.43 3.64
C HIS A 244 17.60 1.19 2.17
N ASP A 245 18.23 0.07 1.84
CA ASP A 245 18.43 -0.34 0.45
C ASP A 245 17.09 -0.64 -0.23
N SER A 246 17.04 -0.42 -1.54
CA SER A 246 15.88 -0.78 -2.35
C SER A 246 15.65 -2.30 -2.27
N GLY A 247 14.39 -2.71 -2.17
CA GLY A 247 13.99 -4.10 -1.99
C GLY A 247 13.87 -4.54 -0.52
N ALA A 248 14.31 -3.70 0.44
CA ALA A 248 14.26 -4.07 1.84
C ALA A 248 12.82 -4.29 2.34
N PHE A 249 12.64 -5.35 3.14
CA PHE A 249 11.47 -5.54 3.99
C PHE A 249 11.78 -5.00 5.39
N LEU A 250 10.99 -4.03 5.86
CA LEU A 250 11.23 -3.33 7.12
C LEU A 250 10.24 -3.76 8.20
N VAL A 251 10.77 -4.05 9.39
CA VAL A 251 10.01 -4.33 10.61
C VAL A 251 10.57 -3.43 11.72
N ASN A 252 9.74 -2.56 12.28
CA ASN A 252 10.18 -1.54 13.25
C ASN A 252 11.42 -0.75 12.76
N ASN A 253 11.38 -0.29 11.52
CA ASN A 253 12.46 0.46 10.84
C ASN A 253 13.81 -0.27 10.76
N LYS A 254 13.80 -1.60 10.79
CA LYS A 254 14.99 -2.43 10.58
C LYS A 254 14.74 -3.41 9.45
N ALA A 255 15.75 -3.60 8.60
CA ALA A 255 15.68 -4.60 7.54
C ALA A 255 15.54 -6.01 8.14
N ALA A 256 14.61 -6.78 7.58
CA ALA A 256 14.32 -8.13 8.03
C ALA A 256 14.32 -9.10 6.84
N ARG A 257 14.69 -10.34 7.10
CA ARG A 257 14.74 -11.37 6.07
C ARG A 257 13.33 -11.75 5.60
N LEU A 258 13.14 -11.85 4.29
CA LEU A 258 11.97 -12.46 3.66
C LEU A 258 12.14 -13.97 3.61
N ARG A 259 11.06 -14.70 3.94
CA ARG A 259 10.97 -16.14 3.68
C ARG A 259 10.55 -16.36 2.23
N PHE A 260 10.85 -17.52 1.67
CA PHE A 260 10.47 -17.89 0.30
C PHE A 260 10.98 -16.90 -0.76
N HIS A 261 12.14 -16.27 -0.51
CA HIS A 261 12.72 -15.26 -1.40
C HIS A 261 13.02 -15.81 -2.80
N GLU A 262 13.26 -17.11 -2.91
CA GLU A 262 13.46 -17.84 -4.17
C GLU A 262 12.24 -17.77 -5.11
N GLN A 263 11.06 -17.43 -4.59
CA GLN A 263 9.85 -17.27 -5.39
C GLN A 263 9.62 -15.84 -5.90
N GLY A 264 10.52 -14.92 -5.59
CA GLY A 264 10.39 -13.51 -5.94
C GLY A 264 10.20 -13.27 -7.45
N SER A 265 11.03 -13.91 -8.28
CA SER A 265 10.96 -13.81 -9.74
C SER A 265 9.63 -14.35 -10.30
N THR A 266 9.17 -15.49 -9.79
CA THR A 266 7.88 -16.09 -10.20
C THR A 266 6.71 -15.18 -9.86
N ILE A 267 6.70 -14.57 -8.66
CA ILE A 267 5.64 -13.64 -8.26
C ILE A 267 5.71 -12.35 -9.10
N LEU A 268 6.91 -11.79 -9.32
CA LEU A 268 7.07 -10.60 -10.14
C LEU A 268 6.59 -10.85 -11.58
N GLN A 269 6.98 -11.98 -12.17
CA GLN A 269 6.50 -12.37 -13.50
C GLN A 269 4.97 -12.46 -13.52
N ARG A 270 4.36 -13.11 -12.53
CA ARG A 270 2.90 -13.30 -12.50
C ARG A 270 2.14 -11.98 -12.37
N VAL A 271 2.54 -11.05 -11.51
CA VAL A 271 1.88 -9.75 -11.41
C VAL A 271 2.10 -8.91 -12.67
N HIS A 272 3.22 -9.08 -13.35
CA HIS A 272 3.49 -8.45 -14.63
C HIS A 272 2.57 -9.00 -15.75
N GLU A 273 2.41 -10.31 -15.84
CA GLU A 273 1.47 -10.95 -16.78
C GLU A 273 0.04 -10.46 -16.55
N ILE A 274 -0.40 -10.37 -15.30
CA ILE A 274 -1.74 -9.84 -14.96
C ILE A 274 -1.86 -8.37 -15.41
N TYR A 275 -0.84 -7.56 -15.19
CA TYR A 275 -0.82 -6.17 -15.66
C TYR A 275 -0.94 -6.09 -17.18
N GLU A 276 -0.12 -6.83 -17.92
CA GLU A 276 -0.08 -6.80 -19.38
C GLU A 276 -1.38 -7.38 -20.00
N GLN A 277 -1.81 -8.56 -19.54
CA GLN A 277 -2.89 -9.32 -20.17
C GLN A 277 -4.28 -8.91 -19.71
N ASN A 278 -4.43 -8.47 -18.47
CA ASN A 278 -5.75 -8.17 -17.91
C ASN A 278 -5.97 -6.66 -17.74
N TYR A 279 -5.00 -5.93 -17.17
CA TYR A 279 -5.20 -4.51 -16.90
C TYR A 279 -5.03 -3.65 -18.16
N LEU A 280 -3.99 -3.84 -18.98
CA LEU A 280 -3.77 -3.04 -20.19
C LEU A 280 -4.82 -3.30 -21.28
N ASN A 281 -5.43 -4.46 -21.29
CA ASN A 281 -6.45 -4.86 -22.28
C ASN A 281 -7.89 -4.56 -21.81
N THR A 282 -8.07 -3.90 -20.66
CA THR A 282 -9.37 -3.37 -20.19
C THR A 282 -9.54 -1.94 -20.70
#